data_f8e4f903afb2e13e1914b1afdf279663
#
_entry.id   f8e4f903afb2e13e1914b1afdf279663
#
_cell.length_a   1.000
_cell.length_b   1.000
_cell.length_c   1.000
_cell.angle_alpha   90.00
_cell.angle_beta   90.00
_cell.angle_gamma   90.00
#
_symmetry.space_group_name_H-M   'P 1'
#
loop_
_entity.id
_entity.type
_entity.pdbx_description
1 polymer ?
#
loop_
_entity_poly.entity_id
_entity_poly.type
_entity_poly.pdbx_seq_one_letter_code
_entity_poly.pdbx_strand_id
1 'polypeptide(L)'
;VEKSKVRRLKERASYDLNELFLFLKKTHFVTVSFDQKGTVFSIPMLHAIYNEKIYLHAAVGSRITKELANNANVTLSATDVHGIVLSKSLFHSSMNYQSAVVFGETKRIDDEKLMYAAFENMVDRFFKGRFEDARKPTKNEWLQTAMLEFTIDEFSLKQRTGMPKEEESDKTLPIWSGVVPIETKFVIPEVDAEP
;
A
#
# COMPACT_ATOMS: atom_id res chain seq x y z
N VAL A 1 -4.38 20.77 12.40
CA VAL A 1 -5.45 19.78 12.16
C VAL A 1 -4.77 18.43 12.00
N GLU A 2 -5.15 17.50 12.85
CA GLU A 2 -4.69 16.10 12.80
C GLU A 2 -5.17 15.48 11.48
N LYS A 3 -4.27 15.31 10.51
CA LYS A 3 -4.59 14.88 9.14
C LYS A 3 -5.12 13.44 9.11
N SER A 4 -4.55 12.59 9.97
CA SER A 4 -4.84 11.16 10.02
C SER A 4 -6.15 10.80 10.74
N LYS A 5 -6.74 11.73 11.48
CA LYS A 5 -7.89 11.44 12.35
C LYS A 5 -9.13 10.96 11.61
N VAL A 6 -9.52 9.74 11.83
CA VAL A 6 -10.76 9.16 11.31
C VAL A 6 -11.95 9.76 12.08
N ARG A 7 -12.83 10.47 11.37
CA ARG A 7 -13.98 11.17 11.96
C ARG A 7 -15.27 10.36 11.98
N ARG A 8 -15.48 9.52 10.96
CA ARG A 8 -16.67 8.68 10.82
C ARG A 8 -16.32 7.21 11.05
N LEU A 9 -17.13 6.50 11.86
CA LEU A 9 -16.91 5.10 12.24
C LEU A 9 -15.52 4.92 12.88
N LYS A 10 -15.28 5.68 13.92
CA LYS A 10 -13.99 5.74 14.64
C LYS A 10 -13.58 4.40 15.22
N GLU A 11 -14.54 3.57 15.57
CA GLU A 11 -14.36 2.21 16.10
C GLU A 11 -13.69 1.25 15.08
N ARG A 12 -13.60 1.66 13.82
CA ARG A 12 -12.92 0.90 12.76
C ARG A 12 -11.48 1.36 12.54
N ALA A 13 -11.06 2.41 13.22
CA ALA A 13 -9.74 2.99 13.05
C ALA A 13 -8.74 2.37 14.04
N SER A 14 -7.51 2.22 13.57
CA SER A 14 -6.34 1.95 14.39
C SER A 14 -5.22 2.93 14.06
N TYR A 15 -4.41 3.23 15.06
CA TYR A 15 -3.22 4.10 14.99
C TYR A 15 -2.00 3.37 15.55
N ASP A 16 -2.04 2.04 15.59
CA ASP A 16 -0.93 1.19 16.01
C ASP A 16 0.05 1.00 14.86
N LEU A 17 1.31 1.38 15.09
CA LEU A 17 2.37 1.33 14.08
C LEU A 17 2.72 -0.11 13.68
N ASN A 18 2.65 -1.05 14.60
CA ASN A 18 2.90 -2.46 14.28
C ASN A 18 1.82 -3.02 13.36
N GLU A 19 0.55 -2.66 13.63
CA GLU A 19 -0.57 -3.04 12.74
C GLU A 19 -0.39 -2.43 11.36
N LEU A 20 0.07 -1.18 11.26
CA LEU A 20 0.38 -0.55 9.97
C LEU A 20 1.43 -1.34 9.21
N PHE A 21 2.57 -1.65 9.83
CA PHE A 21 3.63 -2.41 9.15
C PHE A 21 3.20 -3.82 8.80
N LEU A 22 2.44 -4.50 9.65
CA LEU A 22 1.87 -5.80 9.33
C LEU A 22 0.94 -5.75 8.12
N PHE A 23 0.11 -4.72 8.02
CA PHE A 23 -0.76 -4.50 6.87
C PHE A 23 0.06 -4.19 5.60
N LEU A 24 0.98 -3.24 5.66
CA LEU A 24 1.81 -2.87 4.50
C LEU A 24 2.69 -4.03 4.00
N LYS A 25 3.15 -4.91 4.88
CA LYS A 25 3.88 -6.14 4.48
C LYS A 25 3.02 -7.12 3.68
N LYS A 26 1.70 -7.09 3.85
CA LYS A 26 0.76 -7.95 3.10
C LYS A 26 0.30 -7.32 1.79
N THR A 27 0.30 -5.98 1.68
CA THR A 27 -0.16 -5.29 0.47
C THR A 27 0.89 -5.38 -0.64
N HIS A 28 0.45 -5.53 -1.89
CA HIS A 28 1.34 -5.71 -3.03
C HIS A 28 2.03 -4.41 -3.44
N PHE A 29 1.32 -3.29 -3.37
CA PHE A 29 1.81 -1.97 -3.73
C PHE A 29 1.15 -0.91 -2.84
N VAL A 30 1.72 0.27 -2.84
CA VAL A 30 1.12 1.49 -2.30
C VAL A 30 0.87 2.48 -3.42
N THR A 31 -0.16 3.31 -3.27
CA THR A 31 -0.37 4.46 -4.13
C THR A 31 0.29 5.66 -3.48
N VAL A 32 1.25 6.26 -4.17
CA VAL A 32 2.00 7.44 -3.72
C VAL A 32 1.35 8.67 -4.32
N SER A 33 0.90 9.59 -3.48
CA SER A 33 0.26 10.83 -3.89
C SER A 33 1.08 12.04 -3.46
N PHE A 34 1.27 12.98 -4.38
CA PHE A 34 2.01 14.22 -4.18
C PHE A 34 1.46 15.33 -5.07
N ASP A 35 1.67 16.57 -4.65
CA ASP A 35 1.33 17.75 -5.46
C ASP A 35 2.49 18.16 -6.35
N GLN A 36 2.19 18.49 -7.60
CA GLN A 36 3.10 19.16 -8.52
C GLN A 36 2.41 20.39 -9.11
N LYS A 37 2.75 21.55 -8.62
CA LYS A 37 2.24 22.85 -9.10
C LYS A 37 0.70 22.92 -9.08
N GLY A 38 0.08 22.47 -8.00
CA GLY A 38 -1.37 22.46 -7.80
C GLY A 38 -2.09 21.29 -8.45
N THR A 39 -1.38 20.34 -9.07
CA THR A 39 -1.96 19.11 -9.61
C THR A 39 -1.52 17.93 -8.77
N VAL A 40 -2.47 17.16 -8.24
CA VAL A 40 -2.19 15.94 -7.47
C VAL A 40 -2.00 14.76 -8.42
N PHE A 41 -0.86 14.12 -8.28
CA PHE A 41 -0.56 12.84 -8.93
C PHE A 41 -0.68 11.70 -7.94
N SER A 42 -1.20 10.55 -8.39
CA SER A 42 -1.33 9.32 -7.60
C SER A 42 -0.79 8.16 -8.42
N ILE A 43 0.32 7.56 -7.99
CA ILE A 43 1.08 6.58 -8.77
C ILE A 43 1.24 5.31 -7.93
N PRO A 44 0.85 4.11 -8.44
CA PRO A 44 1.10 2.86 -7.76
C PRO A 44 2.59 2.51 -7.82
N MET A 45 3.15 2.10 -6.68
CA MET A 45 4.56 1.72 -6.55
C MET A 45 4.71 0.49 -5.68
N LEU A 46 5.64 -0.39 -6.06
CA LEU A 46 6.15 -1.40 -5.14
C LEU A 46 6.88 -0.69 -3.99
N HIS A 47 6.83 -1.27 -2.81
CA HIS A 47 7.46 -0.73 -1.62
C HIS A 47 8.17 -1.83 -0.83
N ALA A 48 9.17 -1.44 -0.07
CA ALA A 48 9.81 -2.27 0.94
C ALA A 48 9.58 -1.68 2.33
N ILE A 49 9.64 -2.52 3.35
CA ILE A 49 9.65 -2.10 4.76
C ILE A 49 10.91 -2.66 5.39
N TYR A 50 11.79 -1.76 5.77
CA TYR A 50 13.05 -2.12 6.39
C TYR A 50 13.39 -1.10 7.49
N ASN A 51 13.79 -1.57 8.67
CA ASN A 51 14.12 -0.74 9.85
C ASN A 51 13.05 0.33 10.13
N GLU A 52 11.76 -0.08 10.16
CA GLU A 52 10.60 0.79 10.43
C GLU A 52 10.47 2.00 9.48
N LYS A 53 11.02 1.87 8.29
CA LYS A 53 10.89 2.84 7.19
C LYS A 53 10.27 2.18 5.97
N ILE A 54 9.65 2.99 5.14
CA ILE A 54 9.10 2.56 3.86
C ILE A 54 10.04 3.05 2.76
N TYR A 55 10.39 2.16 1.84
CA TYR A 55 11.26 2.46 0.72
C TYR A 55 10.53 2.27 -0.60
N LEU A 56 10.76 3.21 -1.51
CA LEU A 56 10.21 3.23 -2.86
C LEU A 56 11.37 3.37 -3.84
N HIS A 57 11.25 2.76 -5.03
CA HIS A 57 12.26 2.95 -6.06
C HIS A 57 11.67 3.52 -7.34
N ALA A 58 12.46 4.30 -8.06
CA ALA A 58 12.09 4.88 -9.34
C ALA A 58 13.34 5.15 -10.21
N ALA A 59 13.12 5.41 -11.49
CA ALA A 59 14.21 5.87 -12.35
C ALA A 59 14.63 7.30 -11.98
N VAL A 60 15.94 7.57 -11.93
CA VAL A 60 16.50 8.89 -11.57
C VAL A 60 15.90 10.02 -12.39
N GLY A 61 15.68 9.80 -13.69
CA GLY A 61 15.13 10.82 -14.60
C GLY A 61 13.61 11.00 -14.52
N SER A 62 12.91 10.16 -13.73
CA SER A 62 11.44 10.19 -13.66
C SER A 62 10.91 11.44 -12.94
N ARG A 63 9.65 11.80 -13.27
CA ARG A 63 8.92 12.85 -12.55
C ARG A 63 8.87 12.56 -11.06
N ILE A 64 8.51 11.33 -10.69
CA ILE A 64 8.31 10.95 -9.30
C ILE A 64 9.61 11.12 -8.48
N THR A 65 10.76 10.77 -9.03
CA THR A 65 12.05 10.99 -8.35
C THR A 65 12.32 12.46 -8.12
N LYS A 66 12.06 13.31 -9.14
CA LYS A 66 12.29 14.77 -9.04
C LYS A 66 11.42 15.41 -7.96
N GLU A 67 10.17 14.99 -7.86
CA GLU A 67 9.22 15.55 -6.88
C GLU A 67 9.42 14.96 -5.48
N LEU A 68 9.84 13.69 -5.37
CA LEU A 68 9.96 13.00 -4.08
C LEU A 68 11.38 12.95 -3.52
N ALA A 69 12.39 13.47 -4.21
CA ALA A 69 13.77 13.43 -3.73
C ALA A 69 13.97 14.15 -2.38
N ASN A 70 13.16 15.15 -2.09
CA ASN A 70 13.08 15.85 -0.82
C ASN A 70 11.70 16.54 -0.72
N ASN A 71 10.67 15.81 -0.34
CA ASN A 71 9.29 16.33 -0.31
C ASN A 71 8.66 16.07 1.06
N ALA A 72 8.22 17.16 1.70
CA ALA A 72 7.62 17.13 3.03
C ALA A 72 6.11 16.83 3.05
N ASN A 73 5.46 16.67 1.89
CA ASN A 73 4.02 16.48 1.78
C ASN A 73 3.69 15.34 0.83
N VAL A 74 3.94 14.13 1.28
CA VAL A 74 3.65 12.90 0.52
C VAL A 74 2.62 12.08 1.28
N THR A 75 1.69 11.50 0.54
CA THR A 75 0.71 10.57 1.10
C THR A 75 0.87 9.22 0.45
N LEU A 76 0.99 8.16 1.25
CA LEU A 76 0.87 6.79 0.81
C LEU A 76 -0.51 6.27 1.17
N SER A 77 -1.14 5.55 0.27
CA SER A 77 -2.36 4.79 0.57
C SER A 77 -2.24 3.35 0.08
N ALA A 78 -2.83 2.45 0.86
CA ALA A 78 -2.97 1.05 0.49
C ALA A 78 -4.37 0.57 0.86
N THR A 79 -4.92 -0.33 0.05
CA THR A 79 -6.23 -0.92 0.32
C THR A 79 -6.21 -2.39 -0.10
N ASP A 80 -6.74 -3.23 0.77
CA ASP A 80 -7.00 -4.64 0.50
C ASP A 80 -8.49 -4.90 0.70
N VAL A 81 -9.17 -5.40 -0.33
CA VAL A 81 -10.62 -5.65 -0.34
C VAL A 81 -10.86 -7.14 -0.21
N HIS A 82 -11.58 -7.52 0.84
CA HIS A 82 -11.84 -8.93 1.19
C HIS A 82 -13.23 -9.40 0.78
N GLY A 83 -14.11 -8.51 0.35
CA GLY A 83 -15.43 -8.88 -0.15
C GLY A 83 -16.39 -7.71 -0.30
N ILE A 84 -17.38 -7.92 -1.15
CA ILE A 84 -18.49 -6.99 -1.33
C ILE A 84 -19.64 -7.41 -0.42
N VAL A 85 -20.11 -6.46 0.36
CA VAL A 85 -21.18 -6.67 1.33
C VAL A 85 -22.50 -6.17 0.73
N LEU A 86 -23.39 -7.09 0.45
CA LEU A 86 -24.70 -6.81 -0.12
C LEU A 86 -25.76 -6.97 0.96
N SER A 87 -26.48 -5.90 1.24
CA SER A 87 -27.58 -5.85 2.20
C SER A 87 -28.91 -5.92 1.48
N LYS A 88 -29.98 -6.29 2.19
CA LYS A 88 -31.35 -6.20 1.69
C LYS A 88 -31.73 -4.78 1.31
N SER A 89 -31.22 -3.79 2.05
CA SER A 89 -31.29 -2.37 1.68
C SER A 89 -30.03 -1.95 0.93
N LEU A 90 -30.17 -1.29 -0.21
CA LEU A 90 -29.05 -0.73 -0.96
C LEU A 90 -28.20 0.23 -0.11
N PHE A 91 -28.83 0.94 0.82
CA PHE A 91 -28.20 1.89 1.71
C PHE A 91 -27.13 1.26 2.62
N HIS A 92 -27.31 0.01 3.04
CA HIS A 92 -26.42 -0.70 3.93
C HIS A 92 -25.38 -1.56 3.20
N SER A 93 -25.41 -1.61 1.87
CA SER A 93 -24.40 -2.29 1.08
C SER A 93 -23.04 -1.59 1.21
N SER A 94 -21.94 -2.36 1.23
CA SER A 94 -20.61 -1.87 1.56
C SER A 94 -19.54 -2.84 1.04
N MET A 95 -18.32 -2.74 1.56
CA MET A 95 -17.25 -3.72 1.33
C MET A 95 -16.55 -4.08 2.66
N ASN A 96 -16.03 -5.29 2.75
CA ASN A 96 -15.06 -5.70 3.76
C ASN A 96 -13.66 -5.38 3.24
N TYR A 97 -12.88 -4.66 4.03
CA TYR A 97 -11.59 -4.15 3.60
C TYR A 97 -10.69 -3.82 4.79
N GLN A 98 -9.40 -3.73 4.52
CA GLN A 98 -8.43 -3.02 5.34
C GLN A 98 -7.75 -1.95 4.48
N SER A 99 -7.55 -0.77 5.03
CA SER A 99 -6.88 0.32 4.31
C SER A 99 -5.99 1.13 5.24
N ALA A 100 -4.94 1.70 4.68
CA ALA A 100 -4.06 2.66 5.34
C ALA A 100 -4.00 3.96 4.54
N VAL A 101 -3.95 5.07 5.26
CA VAL A 101 -3.53 6.38 4.75
C VAL A 101 -2.40 6.85 5.63
N VAL A 102 -1.25 7.09 5.02
CA VAL A 102 0.00 7.42 5.72
C VAL A 102 0.53 8.74 5.16
N PHE A 103 0.69 9.72 6.01
CA PHE A 103 1.25 11.03 5.70
C PHE A 103 2.71 11.07 6.13
N GLY A 104 3.53 11.73 5.36
CA GLY A 104 4.95 11.83 5.70
C GLY A 104 5.75 12.58 4.66
N GLU A 105 7.05 12.43 4.79
CA GLU A 105 8.04 13.05 3.94
C GLU A 105 8.91 12.01 3.26
N THR A 106 9.45 12.38 2.12
CA THR A 106 10.41 11.55 1.37
C THR A 106 11.74 12.24 1.21
N LYS A 107 12.80 11.45 1.24
CA LYS A 107 14.15 11.87 0.85
C LYS A 107 14.80 10.80 -0.02
N ARG A 108 15.62 11.21 -0.95
CA ARG A 108 16.50 10.29 -1.67
C ARG A 108 17.61 9.82 -0.75
N ILE A 109 17.93 8.53 -0.86
CA ILE A 109 19.09 7.94 -0.18
C ILE A 109 20.14 7.52 -1.20
N ASP A 110 21.42 7.63 -0.80
CA ASP A 110 22.57 7.26 -1.63
C ASP A 110 23.47 6.21 -0.94
N ASP A 111 23.02 5.68 0.22
CA ASP A 111 23.70 4.57 0.90
C ASP A 111 23.44 3.25 0.16
N GLU A 112 24.48 2.76 -0.49
CA GLU A 112 24.42 1.55 -1.32
C GLU A 112 23.98 0.31 -0.52
N LYS A 113 24.45 0.14 0.73
CA LYS A 113 24.08 -1.00 1.56
C LYS A 113 22.58 -0.97 1.91
N LEU A 114 22.09 0.22 2.24
CA LEU A 114 20.67 0.40 2.56
C LEU A 114 19.80 0.19 1.32
N MET A 115 20.26 0.65 0.16
CA MET A 115 19.57 0.41 -1.12
C MET A 115 19.47 -1.08 -1.43
N TYR A 116 20.55 -1.85 -1.26
CA TYR A 116 20.55 -3.31 -1.44
C TYR A 116 19.56 -3.98 -0.49
N ALA A 117 19.59 -3.65 0.79
CA ALA A 117 18.68 -4.23 1.78
C ALA A 117 17.21 -3.91 1.48
N ALA A 118 16.92 -2.69 1.01
CA ALA A 118 15.58 -2.30 0.59
C ALA A 118 15.12 -3.08 -0.65
N PHE A 119 16.00 -3.28 -1.64
CA PHE A 119 15.70 -4.08 -2.83
C PHE A 119 15.46 -5.55 -2.51
N GLU A 120 16.33 -6.15 -1.71
CA GLU A 120 16.15 -7.53 -1.24
C GLU A 120 14.77 -7.69 -0.58
N ASN A 121 14.47 -6.83 0.39
CA ASN A 121 13.18 -6.83 1.07
C ASN A 121 11.99 -6.66 0.10
N MET A 122 12.14 -5.80 -0.91
CA MET A 122 11.10 -5.54 -1.91
C MET A 122 10.82 -6.76 -2.79
N VAL A 123 11.86 -7.45 -3.24
CA VAL A 123 11.76 -8.56 -4.20
C VAL A 123 11.40 -9.87 -3.49
N ASP A 124 12.09 -10.18 -2.40
CA ASP A 124 11.93 -11.44 -1.68
C ASP A 124 10.58 -11.55 -0.96
N ARG A 125 9.91 -10.44 -0.77
CA ARG A 125 8.53 -10.41 -0.28
C ARG A 125 7.55 -11.11 -1.23
N PHE A 126 7.79 -11.03 -2.53
CA PHE A 126 6.95 -11.66 -3.56
C PHE A 126 7.42 -13.05 -3.91
N PHE A 127 8.74 -13.25 -3.93
CA PHE A 127 9.36 -14.52 -4.30
C PHE A 127 10.64 -14.71 -3.49
N LYS A 128 10.54 -15.47 -2.41
CA LYS A 128 11.65 -15.70 -1.48
C LYS A 128 12.87 -16.28 -2.19
N GLY A 129 14.02 -15.66 -1.97
CA GLY A 129 15.30 -16.02 -2.59
C GLY A 129 15.54 -15.40 -3.98
N ARG A 130 14.55 -14.69 -4.54
CA ARG A 130 14.69 -14.10 -5.88
C ARG A 130 15.83 -13.10 -5.97
N PHE A 131 16.11 -12.38 -4.90
CA PHE A 131 17.21 -11.43 -4.86
C PHE A 131 18.57 -12.12 -5.07
N GLU A 132 18.78 -13.30 -4.51
CA GLU A 132 20.01 -14.07 -4.71
C GLU A 132 20.06 -14.74 -6.09
N ASP A 133 18.95 -15.23 -6.61
CA ASP A 133 18.88 -15.86 -7.93
C ASP A 133 19.10 -14.88 -9.08
N ALA A 134 18.77 -13.60 -8.87
CA ALA A 134 18.91 -12.58 -9.89
C ALA A 134 20.33 -12.03 -9.97
N ARG A 135 20.79 -11.74 -11.18
CA ARG A 135 22.02 -10.97 -11.38
C ARG A 135 21.90 -9.62 -10.66
N LYS A 136 22.91 -9.27 -9.88
CA LYS A 136 22.95 -7.96 -9.21
C LYS A 136 23.06 -6.83 -10.24
N PRO A 137 22.53 -5.64 -9.92
CA PRO A 137 22.62 -4.48 -10.80
C PRO A 137 24.07 -4.10 -11.13
N THR A 138 24.33 -3.74 -12.37
CA THR A 138 25.61 -3.11 -12.76
C THR A 138 25.70 -1.70 -12.18
N LYS A 139 26.90 -1.14 -12.16
CA LYS A 139 27.11 0.24 -11.70
C LYS A 139 26.24 1.25 -12.44
N ASN A 140 26.07 1.08 -13.75
CA ASN A 140 25.23 1.98 -14.56
C ASN A 140 23.74 1.85 -14.24
N GLU A 141 23.24 0.63 -14.03
CA GLU A 141 21.85 0.40 -13.61
C GLU A 141 21.58 1.01 -12.24
N TRP A 142 22.57 0.89 -11.33
CA TRP A 142 22.51 1.49 -10.01
C TRP A 142 22.44 3.02 -10.06
N LEU A 143 23.27 3.65 -10.89
CA LEU A 143 23.26 5.09 -11.09
C LEU A 143 21.96 5.62 -11.73
N GLN A 144 21.22 4.75 -12.44
CA GLN A 144 19.92 5.10 -13.03
C GLN A 144 18.74 4.87 -12.07
N THR A 145 18.99 4.27 -10.92
CA THR A 145 17.97 3.95 -9.92
C THR A 145 18.04 4.92 -8.75
N ALA A 146 16.91 5.50 -8.41
CA ALA A 146 16.72 6.29 -7.19
C ALA A 146 15.99 5.45 -6.15
N MET A 147 16.49 5.41 -4.93
CA MET A 147 15.79 4.90 -3.77
C MET A 147 15.33 6.09 -2.92
N LEU A 148 14.06 6.04 -2.53
CA LEU A 148 13.41 7.06 -1.73
C LEU A 148 13.01 6.44 -0.39
N GLU A 149 13.48 7.02 0.70
CA GLU A 149 13.03 6.69 2.05
C GLU A 149 11.82 7.55 2.38
N PHE A 150 10.75 6.93 2.83
CA PHE A 150 9.58 7.61 3.35
C PHE A 150 9.56 7.51 4.88
N THR A 151 9.52 8.67 5.53
CA THR A 151 9.38 8.81 6.98
C THR A 151 7.93 9.12 7.31
N ILE A 152 7.34 8.35 8.23
CA ILE A 152 5.94 8.49 8.63
C ILE A 152 5.80 9.64 9.64
N ASP A 153 4.89 10.58 9.38
CA ASP A 153 4.47 11.62 10.33
C ASP A 153 3.21 11.20 11.07
N GLU A 154 2.16 10.92 10.31
CA GLU A 154 0.86 10.53 10.82
C GLU A 154 0.27 9.43 9.95
N PHE A 155 -0.57 8.58 10.50
CA PHE A 155 -1.29 7.57 9.74
C PHE A 155 -2.61 7.19 10.39
N SER A 156 -3.46 6.53 9.61
CA SER A 156 -4.61 5.79 10.10
C SER A 156 -4.78 4.50 9.33
N LEU A 157 -5.10 3.44 10.04
CA LEU A 157 -5.67 2.23 9.51
C LEU A 157 -7.17 2.27 9.66
N LYS A 158 -7.90 1.67 8.73
CA LYS A 158 -9.33 1.47 8.85
C LYS A 158 -9.72 0.11 8.33
N GLN A 159 -10.55 -0.61 9.11
CA GLN A 159 -10.98 -1.95 8.76
C GLN A 159 -12.49 -2.11 8.91
N ARG A 160 -13.09 -2.83 7.98
CA ARG A 160 -14.44 -3.36 8.10
C ARG A 160 -14.41 -4.85 7.80
N THR A 161 -15.10 -5.61 8.64
CA THR A 161 -15.31 -7.06 8.48
C THR A 161 -16.77 -7.41 8.81
N GLY A 162 -17.18 -8.60 8.41
CA GLY A 162 -18.46 -9.19 8.81
C GLY A 162 -19.60 -8.98 7.83
N MET A 163 -20.75 -9.45 8.25
CA MET A 163 -21.97 -9.50 7.47
C MET A 163 -22.61 -8.10 7.30
N PRO A 164 -23.57 -7.94 6.39
CA PRO A 164 -24.36 -6.71 6.31
C PRO A 164 -25.12 -6.47 7.61
N LYS A 165 -25.31 -5.19 7.94
CA LYS A 165 -26.24 -4.80 9.01
C LYS A 165 -27.60 -4.59 8.37
N GLU A 166 -28.59 -5.32 8.86
CA GLU A 166 -29.97 -5.20 8.41
C GLU A 166 -30.79 -4.43 9.46
N GLU A 167 -31.65 -3.54 8.99
CA GLU A 167 -32.68 -2.96 9.85
C GLU A 167 -33.71 -4.03 10.21
N GLU A 168 -34.32 -3.87 11.36
CA GLU A 168 -35.28 -4.86 11.85
C GLU A 168 -36.47 -5.08 10.88
N SER A 169 -36.95 -4.00 10.28
CA SER A 169 -37.98 -4.00 9.26
C SER A 169 -37.62 -4.78 7.99
N ASP A 170 -36.35 -4.85 7.67
CA ASP A 170 -35.87 -5.44 6.41
C ASP A 170 -35.59 -6.94 6.54
N LYS A 171 -35.45 -7.45 7.77
CA LYS A 171 -35.06 -8.85 8.02
C LYS A 171 -36.04 -9.86 7.37
N THR A 172 -37.32 -9.53 7.31
CA THR A 172 -38.37 -10.38 6.74
C THR A 172 -38.50 -10.28 5.23
N LEU A 173 -37.82 -9.32 4.57
CA LEU A 173 -37.89 -9.17 3.13
C LEU A 173 -37.30 -10.42 2.43
N PRO A 174 -37.93 -10.93 1.36
CA PRO A 174 -37.46 -12.08 0.60
C PRO A 174 -36.35 -11.70 -0.37
N ILE A 175 -35.35 -10.96 0.13
CA ILE A 175 -34.19 -10.47 -0.61
C ILE A 175 -32.96 -11.12 -0.02
N TRP A 176 -32.08 -11.67 -0.88
CA TRP A 176 -30.81 -12.21 -0.44
C TRP A 176 -29.89 -11.08 0.08
N SER A 177 -29.13 -11.38 1.14
CA SER A 177 -28.08 -10.52 1.65
C SER A 177 -26.90 -11.36 2.12
N GLY A 178 -25.70 -10.80 2.06
CA GLY A 178 -24.49 -11.53 2.44
C GLY A 178 -23.21 -10.84 1.97
N VAL A 179 -22.13 -11.61 1.94
CA VAL A 179 -20.82 -11.16 1.47
C VAL A 179 -20.41 -12.00 0.26
N VAL A 180 -20.05 -11.31 -0.82
CA VAL A 180 -19.36 -11.92 -1.95
C VAL A 180 -17.86 -11.78 -1.68
N PRO A 181 -17.13 -12.87 -1.36
CA PRO A 181 -15.72 -12.80 -1.02
C PRO A 181 -14.86 -12.42 -2.22
N ILE A 182 -13.76 -11.72 -1.97
CA ILE A 182 -12.71 -11.41 -2.93
C ILE A 182 -11.41 -11.98 -2.38
N GLU A 183 -10.71 -12.76 -3.21
CA GLU A 183 -9.40 -13.31 -2.89
C GLU A 183 -8.39 -12.82 -3.91
N THR A 184 -7.28 -12.27 -3.42
CA THR A 184 -6.10 -11.96 -4.24
C THR A 184 -5.05 -13.02 -3.98
N LYS A 185 -4.58 -13.69 -5.04
CA LYS A 185 -3.57 -14.74 -4.93
C LYS A 185 -2.58 -14.68 -6.08
N PHE A 186 -1.34 -15.06 -5.79
CA PHE A 186 -0.37 -15.37 -6.84
C PHE A 186 -0.76 -16.68 -7.53
N VAL A 187 -0.61 -16.69 -8.83
CA VAL A 187 -0.82 -17.90 -9.65
C VAL A 187 0.53 -18.43 -10.12
N ILE A 188 0.54 -19.54 -10.85
CA ILE A 188 1.75 -20.11 -11.43
C ILE A 188 2.41 -19.05 -12.32
N PRO A 189 3.73 -18.79 -12.16
CA PRO A 189 4.43 -17.82 -12.98
C PRO A 189 4.36 -18.18 -14.46
N GLU A 190 4.14 -17.18 -15.32
CA GLU A 190 4.38 -17.31 -16.74
C GLU A 190 5.88 -17.24 -17.00
N VAL A 191 6.42 -18.17 -17.78
CA VAL A 191 7.85 -18.25 -18.08
C VAL A 191 8.10 -17.62 -19.44
N ASP A 192 8.96 -16.60 -19.48
CA ASP A 192 9.29 -15.85 -20.71
C ASP A 192 10.18 -16.67 -21.67
N ALA A 193 11.10 -17.45 -21.11
CA ALA A 193 11.96 -18.37 -21.86
C ALA A 193 12.36 -19.56 -20.98
N GLU A 194 12.61 -20.69 -21.63
CA GLU A 194 13.31 -21.78 -20.94
C GLU A 194 14.78 -21.37 -20.70
N PRO A 195 15.37 -21.71 -19.54
CA PRO A 195 16.75 -21.38 -19.21
C PRO A 195 17.76 -22.08 -20.12
#